data_bfe06cdb03b2b319150dab4f369db802
#
_entry.id   bfe06cdb03b2b319150dab4f369db802
#
_cell.length_a   1.000
_cell.length_b   1.000
_cell.length_c   1.000
_cell.angle_alpha   90.00
_cell.angle_beta   90.00
_cell.angle_gamma   90.00
#
_symmetry.space_group_name_H-M   'P 1'
#
loop_
_entity.id
_entity.type
_entity.pdbx_description
1 polymer ?
#
loop_
_entity_poly.entity_id
_entity_poly.type
_entity_poly.pdbx_seq_one_letter_code
_entity_poly.pdbx_strand_id
1 'polypeptide(L)'
;MKKVKSLRQPNQWPGTGAIIFGIAPVLITILVWLRSCRHPFFWDTIQLASRQAQWYYDQHFKYLLLPDVIDSGHPSGFGMYLALCWRGFGQSLLVSHLAILPFIILILWGLFRLSKIFSSPLGLFLPLLVVIDPVFLGQISLISPDVALLALFIWGLLGVVEKRTILLLICSIVLAIISLRGMMAVLALYFFQLMQVKNLDWKNPADWLRSALPFVPAGLLALAFLGYHAWAKSWVGFHADSPWRESFTVVGFKGMLKNGFVLAWRIADYGRVFLVLTTFCLSYRQFKSLKSNPFFPLVVISLLIQLPHFLLFQGVSAHRYLLPFFLALHLFFFMLLIQSQLKTKVKSMILGLVMLGLASGNFWVYPMGVSQGWDSTPAHWPHFAIRKEVINYLDQQGIPLESVGTTFPEIGPLHWRDLNARQDGFSPLNLAQNEYVYYSSVMNDFSDEDRKLLFEKWTPVLTMKKAGLSTTLFKKP
;
A
#
# COMPACT_ATOMS: atom_id res chain seq x y z
N MET A 1 -32.31 -17.65 0.93
CA MET A 1 -31.73 -16.51 1.65
C MET A 1 -32.82 -15.54 2.04
N LYS A 2 -33.09 -15.39 3.35
CA LYS A 2 -34.05 -14.41 3.87
C LYS A 2 -33.60 -13.00 3.46
N LYS A 3 -34.54 -12.21 2.88
CA LYS A 3 -34.39 -10.80 2.54
C LYS A 3 -33.49 -10.09 3.56
N VAL A 4 -32.44 -9.42 3.11
CA VAL A 4 -31.94 -8.23 3.79
C VAL A 4 -33.10 -7.25 3.73
N LYS A 5 -34.01 -7.37 4.72
CA LYS A 5 -35.08 -6.40 4.93
C LYS A 5 -34.40 -5.04 5.08
N SER A 6 -34.91 -4.06 4.40
CA SER A 6 -34.58 -2.65 4.52
C SER A 6 -34.39 -2.29 6.00
N LEU A 7 -33.12 -2.26 6.43
CA LEU A 7 -32.74 -1.83 7.76
C LEU A 7 -32.68 -0.29 7.78
N ARG A 8 -33.80 0.34 7.50
CA ARG A 8 -34.03 1.74 7.83
C ARG A 8 -34.76 1.77 9.17
N GLN A 9 -34.01 1.77 10.26
CA GLN A 9 -34.46 2.37 11.51
C GLN A 9 -33.80 3.76 11.64
N PRO A 10 -34.56 4.79 12.11
CA PRO A 10 -34.02 6.12 12.25
C PRO A 10 -32.88 6.11 13.26
N ASN A 11 -31.75 6.70 12.85
CA ASN A 11 -30.54 6.86 13.63
C ASN A 11 -30.84 7.63 14.93
N GLN A 12 -30.94 6.93 16.02
CA GLN A 12 -30.58 7.51 17.30
C GLN A 12 -29.05 7.48 17.38
N TRP A 13 -28.42 8.61 17.14
CA TRP A 13 -27.00 8.78 17.35
C TRP A 13 -26.72 8.57 18.85
N PRO A 14 -25.90 7.62 19.25
CA PRO A 14 -25.53 7.46 20.63
C PRO A 14 -24.70 8.66 21.07
N GLY A 15 -24.80 9.00 22.36
CA GLY A 15 -24.23 10.17 22.99
C GLY A 15 -22.74 10.48 22.74
N THR A 16 -22.14 11.37 23.49
CA THR A 16 -20.79 11.98 23.35
C THR A 16 -19.68 11.01 22.88
N GLY A 17 -19.74 9.73 23.27
CA GLY A 17 -18.78 8.71 22.82
C GLY A 17 -18.78 8.45 21.32
N ALA A 18 -19.96 8.46 20.64
CA ALA A 18 -20.04 8.23 19.20
C ALA A 18 -19.48 9.39 18.39
N ILE A 19 -19.58 10.62 18.89
CA ILE A 19 -18.98 11.80 18.27
C ILE A 19 -17.44 11.67 18.31
N ILE A 20 -16.87 11.28 19.45
CA ILE A 20 -15.41 11.10 19.62
C ILE A 20 -14.89 10.05 18.64
N PHE A 21 -15.52 8.88 18.54
CA PHE A 21 -15.09 7.80 17.64
C PHE A 21 -15.35 8.10 16.17
N GLY A 22 -16.32 8.95 15.84
CA GLY A 22 -16.51 9.45 14.48
C GLY A 22 -15.43 10.47 14.06
N ILE A 23 -14.93 11.28 14.98
CA ILE A 23 -13.91 12.31 14.70
C ILE A 23 -12.50 11.74 14.75
N ALA A 24 -12.22 10.76 15.60
CA ALA A 24 -10.86 10.20 15.79
C ALA A 24 -10.15 9.77 14.50
N PRO A 25 -10.77 9.01 13.57
CA PRO A 25 -10.11 8.64 12.32
C PRO A 25 -9.73 9.85 11.47
N VAL A 26 -10.55 10.90 11.46
CA VAL A 26 -10.27 12.13 10.73
C VAL A 26 -9.10 12.87 11.37
N LEU A 27 -9.09 13.02 12.70
CA LEU A 27 -8.00 13.68 13.43
C LEU A 27 -6.67 12.94 13.26
N ILE A 28 -6.67 11.61 13.41
CA ILE A 28 -5.45 10.81 13.21
C ILE A 28 -4.92 11.01 11.78
N THR A 29 -5.78 10.93 10.78
CA THR A 29 -5.39 11.12 9.38
C THR A 29 -4.82 12.52 9.13
N ILE A 30 -5.46 13.57 9.66
CA ILE A 30 -4.96 14.94 9.54
C ILE A 30 -3.60 15.09 10.22
N LEU A 31 -3.43 14.58 11.45
CA LEU A 31 -2.16 14.65 12.18
C LEU A 31 -1.03 13.93 11.44
N VAL A 32 -1.30 12.72 10.93
CA VAL A 32 -0.34 11.96 10.12
C VAL A 32 0.03 12.74 8.87
N TRP A 33 -0.95 13.26 8.13
CA TRP A 33 -0.70 14.03 6.91
C TRP A 33 0.08 15.31 7.20
N LEU A 34 -0.30 16.10 8.21
CA LEU A 34 0.43 17.32 8.61
C LEU A 34 1.88 17.02 8.99
N ARG A 35 2.13 15.88 9.65
CA ARG A 35 3.48 15.48 10.04
C ARG A 35 4.32 15.05 8.85
N SER A 36 3.70 14.46 7.82
CA SER A 36 4.38 13.90 6.65
C SER A 36 4.37 14.80 5.41
N CYS A 37 3.59 15.88 5.35
CA CYS A 37 3.33 16.68 4.14
C CYS A 37 4.56 17.36 3.51
N ARG A 38 5.74 17.25 4.13
CA ARG A 38 7.03 17.71 3.62
C ARG A 38 8.08 16.59 3.60
N HIS A 39 7.69 15.35 3.89
CA HIS A 39 8.63 14.23 3.81
C HIS A 39 9.01 13.97 2.34
N PRO A 40 10.28 13.61 2.08
CA PRO A 40 10.73 13.18 0.78
C PRO A 40 9.96 11.94 0.27
N PHE A 41 10.02 11.72 -1.03
CA PHE A 41 9.64 10.42 -1.58
C PHE A 41 10.50 9.33 -0.96
N PHE A 42 9.87 8.21 -0.67
CA PHE A 42 10.51 7.12 0.04
C PHE A 42 10.09 5.77 -0.54
N TRP A 43 11.00 4.83 -0.52
CA TRP A 43 10.78 3.47 -1.00
C TRP A 43 10.31 3.47 -2.48
N ASP A 44 9.40 2.59 -2.86
CA ASP A 44 8.91 2.48 -4.23
C ASP A 44 8.21 3.74 -4.76
N THR A 45 7.81 4.69 -3.90
CA THR A 45 7.23 5.95 -4.37
C THR A 45 8.25 6.80 -5.12
N ILE A 46 9.56 6.59 -4.91
CA ILE A 46 10.62 7.21 -5.70
C ILE A 46 10.46 6.82 -7.17
N GLN A 47 10.28 5.53 -7.45
CA GLN A 47 10.17 5.01 -8.81
C GLN A 47 8.76 5.18 -9.38
N LEU A 48 7.73 4.74 -8.61
CA LEU A 48 6.34 4.63 -9.10
C LEU A 48 5.56 5.95 -9.05
N ALA A 49 6.10 6.98 -8.42
CA ALA A 49 5.46 8.30 -8.37
C ALA A 49 6.43 9.40 -8.82
N SER A 50 7.54 9.65 -8.09
CA SER A 50 8.43 10.78 -8.35
C SER A 50 9.06 10.72 -9.75
N ARG A 51 9.81 9.64 -10.06
CA ARG A 51 10.52 9.54 -11.37
C ARG A 51 9.57 9.50 -12.55
N GLN A 52 8.43 8.79 -12.43
CA GLN A 52 7.41 8.79 -13.46
C GLN A 52 6.81 10.20 -13.67
N ALA A 53 6.47 10.89 -12.57
CA ALA A 53 5.91 12.23 -12.66
C ALA A 53 6.93 13.23 -13.24
N GLN A 54 8.20 13.14 -12.84
CA GLN A 54 9.27 13.99 -13.41
C GLN A 54 9.38 13.77 -14.92
N TRP A 55 9.40 12.53 -15.40
CA TRP A 55 9.42 12.23 -16.82
C TRP A 55 8.28 12.92 -17.58
N TYR A 56 7.02 12.74 -17.12
CA TYR A 56 5.88 13.37 -17.81
C TYR A 56 5.90 14.87 -17.71
N TYR A 57 6.33 15.41 -16.59
CA TYR A 57 6.48 16.85 -16.40
C TYR A 57 7.49 17.46 -17.38
N ASP A 58 8.68 16.86 -17.48
CA ASP A 58 9.79 17.33 -18.33
C ASP A 58 9.48 17.12 -19.82
N GLN A 59 8.88 15.98 -20.18
CA GLN A 59 8.50 15.66 -21.55
C GLN A 59 7.19 16.31 -22.01
N HIS A 60 6.57 17.16 -21.16
CA HIS A 60 5.33 17.85 -21.50
C HIS A 60 4.23 16.92 -22.01
N PHE A 61 4.15 15.68 -21.46
CA PHE A 61 3.19 14.64 -21.84
C PHE A 61 3.24 14.21 -23.31
N LYS A 62 4.38 14.39 -24.00
CA LYS A 62 4.52 13.97 -25.41
C LYS A 62 4.43 12.47 -25.60
N TYR A 63 4.81 11.69 -24.61
CA TYR A 63 4.89 10.24 -24.68
C TYR A 63 3.93 9.60 -23.68
N LEU A 64 3.26 8.52 -24.11
CA LEU A 64 2.39 7.76 -23.23
C LEU A 64 3.18 6.75 -22.38
N LEU A 65 4.22 6.13 -22.97
CA LEU A 65 5.06 5.13 -22.30
C LEU A 65 6.33 5.78 -21.72
N LEU A 66 6.77 5.22 -20.60
CA LEU A 66 8.02 5.60 -19.93
C LEU A 66 9.23 4.97 -20.64
N PRO A 67 10.46 5.52 -20.51
CA PRO A 67 11.68 4.81 -20.93
C PRO A 67 11.93 3.57 -20.04
N ASP A 68 12.57 2.52 -20.60
CA ASP A 68 12.72 1.22 -19.95
C ASP A 68 13.37 1.29 -18.56
N VAL A 69 14.33 2.19 -18.39
CA VAL A 69 15.05 2.39 -17.10
C VAL A 69 14.16 2.87 -15.93
N ILE A 70 12.94 3.36 -16.20
CA ILE A 70 11.96 3.77 -15.18
C ILE A 70 10.61 3.11 -15.40
N ASP A 71 10.45 2.32 -16.45
CA ASP A 71 9.21 1.61 -16.76
C ASP A 71 9.10 0.36 -15.90
N SER A 72 8.01 0.26 -15.17
CA SER A 72 7.68 -0.88 -14.34
C SER A 72 6.73 -1.87 -15.04
N GLY A 73 6.41 -1.64 -16.31
CA GLY A 73 5.37 -2.38 -17.04
C GLY A 73 3.95 -2.11 -16.54
N HIS A 74 3.80 -1.19 -15.58
CA HIS A 74 2.50 -0.76 -15.06
C HIS A 74 1.96 0.44 -15.83
N PRO A 75 0.63 0.60 -15.97
CA PRO A 75 0.08 1.90 -16.33
C PRO A 75 0.58 2.97 -15.36
N SER A 76 1.01 4.10 -15.90
CA SER A 76 1.62 5.19 -15.13
C SER A 76 0.65 6.34 -14.84
N GLY A 77 -0.66 6.04 -14.77
CA GLY A 77 -1.71 7.04 -14.58
C GLY A 77 -1.54 7.88 -13.31
N PHE A 78 -1.00 7.30 -12.22
CA PHE A 78 -0.69 8.09 -11.03
C PHE A 78 0.48 9.06 -11.23
N GLY A 79 1.53 8.65 -11.93
CA GLY A 79 2.66 9.53 -12.30
C GLY A 79 2.19 10.69 -13.19
N MET A 80 1.33 10.43 -14.18
CA MET A 80 0.70 11.45 -15.01
C MET A 80 -0.16 12.41 -14.19
N TYR A 81 -0.98 11.91 -13.30
CA TYR A 81 -1.79 12.72 -12.39
C TYR A 81 -0.94 13.65 -11.54
N LEU A 82 0.14 13.14 -10.95
CA LEU A 82 1.06 13.93 -10.14
C LEU A 82 1.77 15.00 -10.95
N ALA A 83 2.23 14.66 -12.17
CA ALA A 83 2.82 15.62 -13.11
C ALA A 83 1.84 16.74 -13.51
N LEU A 84 0.55 16.44 -13.69
CA LEU A 84 -0.49 17.45 -13.91
C LEU A 84 -0.65 18.39 -12.72
N CYS A 85 -0.64 17.84 -11.48
CA CYS A 85 -0.66 18.67 -10.27
C CYS A 85 0.56 19.60 -10.21
N TRP A 86 1.75 19.10 -10.54
CA TRP A 86 2.96 19.93 -10.59
C TRP A 86 2.88 21.03 -11.64
N ARG A 87 2.27 20.77 -12.79
CA ARG A 87 2.06 21.81 -13.81
C ARG A 87 1.12 22.93 -13.39
N GLY A 88 0.10 22.56 -12.62
CA GLY A 88 -0.87 23.55 -12.13
C GLY A 88 -0.40 24.33 -10.90
N PHE A 89 0.39 23.71 -10.02
CA PHE A 89 0.69 24.26 -8.69
C PHE A 89 2.19 24.31 -8.35
N GLY A 90 3.06 23.91 -9.26
CA GLY A 90 4.50 23.85 -9.06
C GLY A 90 5.00 22.50 -8.54
N GLN A 91 6.23 22.14 -8.90
CA GLN A 91 6.90 20.91 -8.49
C GLN A 91 7.47 21.09 -7.09
N SER A 92 6.84 20.49 -6.08
CA SER A 92 7.30 20.49 -4.70
C SER A 92 6.74 19.31 -3.90
N LEU A 93 7.39 18.98 -2.79
CA LEU A 93 6.92 17.94 -1.87
C LEU A 93 5.53 18.26 -1.32
N LEU A 94 5.28 19.52 -0.95
CA LEU A 94 3.98 19.93 -0.43
C LEU A 94 2.87 19.74 -1.48
N VAL A 95 3.07 20.16 -2.73
CA VAL A 95 2.10 19.93 -3.81
C VAL A 95 1.88 18.45 -4.05
N SER A 96 2.93 17.63 -3.97
CA SER A 96 2.85 16.19 -4.12
C SER A 96 2.01 15.55 -3.02
N HIS A 97 2.18 15.97 -1.76
CA HIS A 97 1.35 15.51 -0.65
C HIS A 97 -0.08 16.08 -0.70
N LEU A 98 -0.29 17.29 -1.21
CA LEU A 98 -1.62 17.83 -1.47
C LEU A 98 -2.35 17.04 -2.57
N ALA A 99 -1.64 16.53 -3.55
CA ALA A 99 -2.22 15.72 -4.63
C ALA A 99 -2.85 14.40 -4.14
N ILE A 100 -2.42 13.84 -3.00
CA ILE A 100 -3.04 12.63 -2.44
C ILE A 100 -4.25 12.92 -1.54
N LEU A 101 -4.45 14.17 -1.07
CA LEU A 101 -5.56 14.51 -0.17
C LEU A 101 -6.96 14.16 -0.72
N PRO A 102 -7.27 14.38 -2.01
CA PRO A 102 -8.59 13.99 -2.55
C PRO A 102 -8.88 12.49 -2.34
N PHE A 103 -7.87 11.64 -2.51
CA PHE A 103 -8.02 10.21 -2.31
C PHE A 103 -8.16 9.86 -0.82
N ILE A 104 -7.42 10.52 0.07
CA ILE A 104 -7.56 10.36 1.53
C ILE A 104 -8.98 10.74 1.98
N ILE A 105 -9.52 11.86 1.49
CA ILE A 105 -10.90 12.29 1.78
C ILE A 105 -11.90 11.25 1.27
N LEU A 106 -11.71 10.75 0.06
CA LEU A 106 -12.55 9.69 -0.52
C LEU A 106 -12.50 8.40 0.32
N ILE A 107 -11.32 8.01 0.82
CA ILE A 107 -11.18 6.84 1.71
C ILE A 107 -12.00 7.05 2.98
N LEU A 108 -11.80 8.15 3.70
CA LEU A 108 -12.53 8.44 4.93
C LEU A 108 -14.05 8.45 4.69
N TRP A 109 -14.49 9.17 3.67
CA TRP A 109 -15.91 9.23 3.32
C TRP A 109 -16.47 7.85 2.96
N GLY A 110 -15.75 7.08 2.15
CA GLY A 110 -16.13 5.72 1.79
C GLY A 110 -16.20 4.78 2.99
N LEU A 111 -15.25 4.87 3.93
CA LEU A 111 -15.27 4.09 5.17
C LEU A 111 -16.46 4.44 6.06
N PHE A 112 -16.82 5.73 6.20
CA PHE A 112 -18.03 6.15 6.90
C PHE A 112 -19.31 5.68 6.19
N ARG A 113 -19.32 5.57 4.86
CA ARG A 113 -20.43 4.95 4.13
C ARG A 113 -20.52 3.46 4.36
N LEU A 114 -19.38 2.74 4.29
CA LEU A 114 -19.31 1.31 4.57
C LEU A 114 -19.74 1.00 6.00
N SER A 115 -19.40 1.85 6.98
CA SER A 115 -19.80 1.65 8.37
C SER A 115 -21.32 1.61 8.57
N LYS A 116 -22.08 2.30 7.71
CA LYS A 116 -23.58 2.30 7.73
C LYS A 116 -24.19 0.96 7.30
N ILE A 117 -23.43 0.07 6.67
CA ILE A 117 -23.89 -1.28 6.32
C ILE A 117 -24.09 -2.11 7.60
N PHE A 118 -23.34 -1.78 8.64
CA PHE A 118 -23.41 -2.44 9.93
C PHE A 118 -24.48 -1.76 10.80
N SER A 119 -25.64 -2.42 10.96
CA SER A 119 -26.77 -1.93 11.78
C SER A 119 -26.47 -2.06 13.28
N SER A 120 -25.32 -1.55 13.73
CA SER A 120 -24.84 -1.62 15.11
C SER A 120 -24.05 -0.36 15.45
N PRO A 121 -24.18 0.19 16.67
CA PRO A 121 -23.33 1.28 17.14
C PRO A 121 -21.81 0.97 17.01
N LEU A 122 -21.43 -0.30 17.11
CA LEU A 122 -20.06 -0.73 16.87
C LEU A 122 -19.58 -0.42 15.45
N GLY A 123 -20.46 -0.34 14.46
CA GLY A 123 -20.10 -0.01 13.07
C GLY A 123 -19.33 1.30 12.95
N LEU A 124 -19.54 2.27 13.84
CA LEU A 124 -18.83 3.55 13.86
C LEU A 124 -17.31 3.40 14.13
N PHE A 125 -16.86 2.27 14.66
CA PHE A 125 -15.45 1.98 14.89
C PHE A 125 -14.72 1.48 13.64
N LEU A 126 -15.45 1.10 12.56
CA LEU A 126 -14.83 0.61 11.33
C LEU A 126 -13.84 1.61 10.72
N PRO A 127 -14.19 2.91 10.53
CA PRO A 127 -13.23 3.88 10.00
C PRO A 127 -11.98 3.99 10.86
N LEU A 128 -12.13 3.99 12.19
CA LEU A 128 -11.00 4.05 13.11
C LEU A 128 -10.13 2.80 13.01
N LEU A 129 -10.74 1.62 12.97
CA LEU A 129 -10.02 0.35 12.87
C LEU A 129 -9.16 0.27 11.59
N VAL A 130 -9.70 0.73 10.44
CA VAL A 130 -8.96 0.76 9.18
C VAL A 130 -7.88 1.84 9.20
N VAL A 131 -8.18 3.03 9.74
CA VAL A 131 -7.22 4.14 9.77
C VAL A 131 -5.99 3.82 10.63
N ILE A 132 -6.14 3.15 11.77
CA ILE A 132 -5.01 2.78 12.63
C ILE A 132 -4.22 1.58 12.14
N ASP A 133 -4.67 0.90 11.07
CA ASP A 133 -3.87 -0.18 10.47
C ASP A 133 -2.53 0.38 9.97
N PRO A 134 -1.40 -0.22 10.36
CA PRO A 134 -0.08 0.29 10.03
C PRO A 134 0.15 0.50 8.56
N VAL A 135 -0.33 -0.42 7.70
CA VAL A 135 -0.13 -0.29 6.24
C VAL A 135 -0.93 0.88 5.68
N PHE A 136 -2.11 1.13 6.21
CA PHE A 136 -2.87 2.31 5.82
C PHE A 136 -2.15 3.61 6.24
N LEU A 137 -1.73 3.73 7.51
CA LEU A 137 -1.02 4.92 7.99
C LEU A 137 0.33 5.10 7.29
N GLY A 138 1.06 4.03 7.02
CA GLY A 138 2.28 4.07 6.23
C GLY A 138 2.03 4.69 4.86
N GLN A 139 1.02 4.20 4.13
CA GLN A 139 0.75 4.63 2.77
C GLN A 139 0.22 6.07 2.68
N ILE A 140 -0.67 6.52 3.59
CA ILE A 140 -1.15 7.92 3.58
C ILE A 140 -0.07 8.92 4.00
N SER A 141 1.02 8.48 4.64
CA SER A 141 2.18 9.31 4.96
C SER A 141 3.17 9.45 3.79
N LEU A 142 2.95 8.70 2.71
CA LEU A 142 3.76 8.68 1.49
C LEU A 142 2.96 9.20 0.30
N ILE A 143 3.64 9.62 -0.76
CA ILE A 143 3.00 10.01 -2.03
C ILE A 143 2.78 8.74 -2.86
N SER A 144 1.86 7.90 -2.40
CA SER A 144 1.70 6.52 -2.90
C SER A 144 0.52 6.35 -3.86
N PRO A 145 0.71 5.69 -5.02
CA PRO A 145 -0.39 5.29 -5.90
C PRO A 145 -1.38 4.33 -5.22
N ASP A 146 -0.94 3.62 -4.17
CA ASP A 146 -1.78 2.69 -3.42
C ASP A 146 -2.89 3.38 -2.62
N VAL A 147 -2.71 4.65 -2.26
CA VAL A 147 -3.76 5.48 -1.64
C VAL A 147 -4.89 5.73 -2.65
N ALA A 148 -4.56 6.06 -3.89
CA ALA A 148 -5.54 6.24 -4.95
C ALA A 148 -6.25 4.92 -5.28
N LEU A 149 -5.51 3.81 -5.37
CA LEU A 149 -6.05 2.48 -5.58
C LEU A 149 -7.05 2.11 -4.48
N LEU A 150 -6.70 2.29 -3.21
CA LEU A 150 -7.58 1.96 -2.08
C LEU A 150 -8.84 2.83 -2.07
N ALA A 151 -8.72 4.13 -2.36
CA ALA A 151 -9.87 5.03 -2.49
C ALA A 151 -10.88 4.50 -3.51
N LEU A 152 -10.40 4.21 -4.72
CA LEU A 152 -11.22 3.73 -5.81
C LEU A 152 -11.78 2.32 -5.56
N PHE A 153 -11.02 1.46 -4.90
CA PHE A 153 -11.51 0.14 -4.50
C PHE A 153 -12.67 0.24 -3.49
N ILE A 154 -12.56 1.12 -2.49
CA ILE A 154 -13.64 1.39 -1.52
C ILE A 154 -14.91 1.88 -2.24
N TRP A 155 -14.78 2.83 -3.17
CA TRP A 155 -15.94 3.36 -3.90
C TRP A 155 -16.49 2.36 -4.93
N GLY A 156 -15.62 1.56 -5.57
CA GLY A 156 -16.04 0.44 -6.39
C GLY A 156 -16.83 -0.61 -5.59
N LEU A 157 -16.34 -0.96 -4.38
CA LEU A 157 -17.03 -1.85 -3.44
C LEU A 157 -18.41 -1.29 -3.05
N LEU A 158 -18.49 0.01 -2.74
CA LEU A 158 -19.78 0.69 -2.51
C LEU A 158 -20.66 0.63 -3.76
N GLY A 159 -20.11 0.78 -4.95
CA GLY A 159 -20.81 0.59 -6.23
C GLY A 159 -21.47 -0.78 -6.34
N VAL A 160 -20.77 -1.84 -5.96
CA VAL A 160 -21.31 -3.22 -5.92
C VAL A 160 -22.39 -3.35 -4.86
N VAL A 161 -22.12 -2.94 -3.62
CA VAL A 161 -23.04 -3.14 -2.47
C VAL A 161 -24.30 -2.30 -2.61
N GLU A 162 -24.19 -1.07 -3.08
CA GLU A 162 -25.32 -0.14 -3.29
C GLU A 162 -25.95 -0.28 -4.67
N LYS A 163 -25.42 -1.18 -5.53
CA LYS A 163 -25.88 -1.39 -6.92
C LYS A 163 -25.81 -0.13 -7.78
N ARG A 164 -24.77 0.65 -7.63
CA ARG A 164 -24.53 1.88 -8.39
C ARG A 164 -23.61 1.60 -9.57
N THR A 165 -24.18 1.18 -10.69
CA THR A 165 -23.44 0.76 -11.89
C THR A 165 -22.49 1.83 -12.44
N ILE A 166 -22.92 3.10 -12.50
CA ILE A 166 -22.08 4.21 -13.00
C ILE A 166 -20.88 4.44 -12.09
N LEU A 167 -21.08 4.41 -10.76
CA LEU A 167 -20.00 4.55 -9.80
C LEU A 167 -18.95 3.43 -9.96
N LEU A 168 -19.44 2.20 -10.10
CA LEU A 168 -18.60 1.02 -10.31
C LEU A 168 -17.82 1.12 -11.63
N LEU A 169 -18.47 1.54 -12.71
CA LEU A 169 -17.86 1.78 -14.02
C LEU A 169 -16.71 2.79 -13.92
N ILE A 170 -16.96 3.97 -13.34
CA ILE A 170 -15.94 5.03 -13.20
C ILE A 170 -14.75 4.53 -12.37
N CYS A 171 -15.01 3.93 -11.20
CA CYS A 171 -13.96 3.41 -10.33
C CYS A 171 -13.13 2.33 -11.03
N SER A 172 -13.77 1.44 -11.79
CA SER A 172 -13.08 0.37 -12.52
C SER A 172 -12.15 0.90 -13.62
N ILE A 173 -12.64 1.90 -14.40
CA ILE A 173 -11.83 2.58 -15.44
C ILE A 173 -10.59 3.21 -14.81
N VAL A 174 -10.75 3.99 -13.74
CA VAL A 174 -9.63 4.69 -13.12
C VAL A 174 -8.67 3.70 -12.45
N LEU A 175 -9.16 2.65 -11.80
CA LEU A 175 -8.31 1.58 -11.25
C LEU A 175 -7.43 0.93 -12.32
N ALA A 176 -7.99 0.65 -13.51
CA ALA A 176 -7.28 -0.01 -14.60
C ALA A 176 -6.09 0.82 -15.14
N ILE A 177 -6.15 2.15 -15.05
CA ILE A 177 -5.07 3.05 -15.54
C ILE A 177 -4.06 3.44 -14.45
N ILE A 178 -4.31 3.15 -13.17
CA ILE A 178 -3.37 3.46 -12.08
C ILE A 178 -2.21 2.47 -12.06
N SER A 179 -2.49 1.17 -12.15
CA SER A 179 -1.46 0.14 -12.06
C SER A 179 -2.03 -1.25 -12.41
N LEU A 180 -1.14 -2.24 -12.64
CA LEU A 180 -1.56 -3.65 -12.77
C LEU A 180 -2.32 -4.13 -11.53
N ARG A 181 -1.94 -3.67 -10.33
CA ARG A 181 -2.67 -3.98 -9.09
C ARG A 181 -4.07 -3.38 -9.09
N GLY A 182 -4.26 -2.23 -9.72
CA GLY A 182 -5.58 -1.66 -9.97
C GLY A 182 -6.44 -2.57 -10.86
N MET A 183 -5.85 -3.16 -11.91
CA MET A 183 -6.54 -4.16 -12.76
C MET A 183 -6.93 -5.41 -11.94
N MET A 184 -6.05 -5.89 -11.05
CA MET A 184 -6.36 -6.98 -10.12
C MET A 184 -7.50 -6.63 -9.16
N ALA A 185 -7.54 -5.38 -8.69
CA ALA A 185 -8.63 -4.87 -7.85
C ALA A 185 -9.97 -4.82 -8.60
N VAL A 186 -9.96 -4.43 -9.89
CA VAL A 186 -11.14 -4.51 -10.79
C VAL A 186 -11.64 -5.94 -10.89
N LEU A 187 -10.73 -6.90 -11.10
CA LEU A 187 -11.08 -8.32 -11.16
C LEU A 187 -11.68 -8.82 -9.83
N ALA A 188 -11.17 -8.36 -8.70
CA ALA A 188 -11.73 -8.68 -7.38
C ALA A 188 -13.16 -8.14 -7.22
N LEU A 189 -13.41 -6.91 -7.64
CA LEU A 189 -14.74 -6.31 -7.62
C LEU A 189 -15.73 -7.06 -8.55
N TYR A 190 -15.27 -7.48 -9.74
CA TYR A 190 -16.09 -8.26 -10.67
C TYR A 190 -16.53 -9.59 -10.08
N PHE A 191 -15.59 -10.40 -9.58
CA PHE A 191 -15.94 -11.68 -8.94
C PHE A 191 -16.77 -11.49 -7.68
N PHE A 192 -16.50 -10.44 -6.91
CA PHE A 192 -17.34 -10.11 -5.76
C PHE A 192 -18.77 -9.74 -6.19
N GLN A 193 -18.94 -8.94 -7.26
CA GLN A 193 -20.26 -8.64 -7.81
C GLN A 193 -21.00 -9.91 -8.25
N LEU A 194 -20.32 -10.84 -8.94
CA LEU A 194 -20.91 -12.13 -9.32
C LEU A 194 -21.47 -12.88 -8.10
N MET A 195 -20.72 -12.90 -6.98
CA MET A 195 -21.18 -13.55 -5.75
C MET A 195 -22.40 -12.85 -5.11
N GLN A 196 -22.70 -11.59 -5.48
CA GLN A 196 -23.86 -10.87 -4.99
C GLN A 196 -25.11 -11.05 -5.88
N VAL A 197 -24.95 -11.62 -7.07
CA VAL A 197 -26.09 -11.91 -7.96
C VAL A 197 -26.94 -13.03 -7.38
N LYS A 198 -28.24 -12.74 -7.15
CA LYS A 198 -29.18 -13.75 -6.70
C LYS A 198 -29.50 -14.70 -7.84
N ASN A 199 -29.51 -15.99 -7.55
CA ASN A 199 -29.83 -17.05 -8.53
C ASN A 199 -28.90 -17.01 -9.77
N LEU A 200 -27.62 -16.69 -9.57
CA LEU A 200 -26.62 -16.78 -10.63
C LEU A 200 -26.61 -18.22 -11.16
N ASP A 201 -27.00 -18.38 -12.42
CA ASP A 201 -26.78 -19.64 -13.10
C ASP A 201 -25.36 -19.67 -13.67
N TRP A 202 -24.50 -20.44 -13.00
CA TRP A 202 -23.09 -20.60 -13.41
C TRP A 202 -22.93 -21.21 -14.80
N LYS A 203 -23.96 -21.86 -15.33
CA LYS A 203 -23.96 -22.45 -16.67
C LYS A 203 -24.47 -21.49 -17.74
N ASN A 204 -25.09 -20.36 -17.33
CA ASN A 204 -25.61 -19.37 -18.27
C ASN A 204 -24.61 -18.23 -18.50
N PRO A 205 -23.93 -18.17 -19.66
CA PRO A 205 -22.99 -17.12 -19.96
C PRO A 205 -23.59 -15.72 -20.00
N ALA A 206 -24.89 -15.59 -20.22
CA ALA A 206 -25.56 -14.29 -20.25
C ALA A 206 -25.55 -13.60 -18.88
N ASP A 207 -25.60 -14.36 -17.77
CA ASP A 207 -25.54 -13.79 -16.42
C ASP A 207 -24.14 -13.24 -16.11
N TRP A 208 -23.10 -13.93 -16.57
CA TRP A 208 -21.70 -13.46 -16.47
C TRP A 208 -21.50 -12.19 -17.28
N LEU A 209 -21.96 -12.18 -18.54
CA LEU A 209 -21.84 -11.03 -19.42
C LEU A 209 -22.56 -9.81 -18.89
N ARG A 210 -23.79 -9.95 -18.39
CA ARG A 210 -24.54 -8.84 -17.76
C ARG A 210 -23.80 -8.27 -16.55
N SER A 211 -23.23 -9.14 -15.72
CA SER A 211 -22.45 -8.72 -14.57
C SER A 211 -21.12 -8.08 -14.96
N ALA A 212 -20.57 -8.43 -16.14
CA ALA A 212 -19.31 -7.86 -16.65
C ALA A 212 -19.48 -6.46 -17.25
N LEU A 213 -20.69 -6.05 -17.69
CA LEU A 213 -20.91 -4.78 -18.40
C LEU A 213 -20.24 -3.56 -17.74
N PRO A 214 -20.33 -3.32 -16.42
CA PRO A 214 -19.66 -2.18 -15.77
C PRO A 214 -18.14 -2.23 -15.84
N PHE A 215 -17.56 -3.41 -16.09
CA PHE A 215 -16.11 -3.63 -16.10
C PHE A 215 -15.53 -3.70 -17.51
N VAL A 216 -16.36 -3.85 -18.53
CA VAL A 216 -15.91 -3.97 -19.94
C VAL A 216 -15.01 -2.81 -20.36
N PRO A 217 -15.35 -1.52 -20.12
CA PRO A 217 -14.46 -0.43 -20.50
C PRO A 217 -13.11 -0.47 -19.80
N ALA A 218 -13.07 -0.86 -18.51
CA ALA A 218 -11.82 -1.04 -17.78
C ALA A 218 -10.97 -2.20 -18.36
N GLY A 219 -11.62 -3.30 -18.71
CA GLY A 219 -10.99 -4.44 -19.38
C GLY A 219 -10.42 -4.08 -20.75
N LEU A 220 -11.18 -3.35 -21.57
CA LEU A 220 -10.71 -2.88 -22.87
C LEU A 220 -9.52 -1.92 -22.75
N LEU A 221 -9.55 -0.99 -21.79
CA LEU A 221 -8.43 -0.09 -21.52
C LEU A 221 -7.19 -0.85 -21.04
N ALA A 222 -7.36 -1.84 -20.17
CA ALA A 222 -6.28 -2.69 -19.70
C ALA A 222 -5.63 -3.46 -20.86
N LEU A 223 -6.46 -4.09 -21.72
CA LEU A 223 -5.98 -4.82 -22.90
C LEU A 223 -5.32 -3.88 -23.92
N ALA A 224 -5.90 -2.70 -24.15
CA ALA A 224 -5.34 -1.68 -25.04
C ALA A 224 -3.96 -1.21 -24.55
N PHE A 225 -3.83 -0.93 -23.24
CA PHE A 225 -2.54 -0.53 -22.64
C PHE A 225 -1.51 -1.66 -22.77
N LEU A 226 -1.84 -2.88 -22.34
CA LEU A 226 -0.93 -4.02 -22.37
C LEU A 226 -0.54 -4.38 -23.80
N GLY A 227 -1.49 -4.35 -24.75
CA GLY A 227 -1.23 -4.61 -26.16
C GLY A 227 -0.35 -3.53 -26.79
N TYR A 228 -0.64 -2.23 -26.51
CA TYR A 228 0.20 -1.14 -26.99
C TYR A 228 1.61 -1.19 -26.40
N HIS A 229 1.71 -1.47 -25.10
CA HIS A 229 3.00 -1.62 -24.41
C HIS A 229 3.82 -2.77 -25.01
N ALA A 230 3.19 -3.95 -25.22
CA ALA A 230 3.83 -5.10 -25.85
C ALA A 230 4.31 -4.79 -27.28
N TRP A 231 3.47 -4.10 -28.07
CA TRP A 231 3.81 -3.71 -29.42
C TRP A 231 4.95 -2.69 -29.48
N ALA A 232 4.92 -1.66 -28.64
CA ALA A 232 5.89 -0.59 -28.66
C ALA A 232 7.24 -0.95 -28.03
N LYS A 233 7.22 -1.83 -27.03
CA LYS A 233 8.37 -2.16 -26.16
C LYS A 233 8.90 -3.57 -26.38
N SER A 234 8.12 -4.47 -27.01
CA SER A 234 8.44 -5.91 -27.17
C SER A 234 8.52 -6.71 -25.86
N TRP A 235 7.98 -6.15 -24.75
CA TRP A 235 7.89 -6.83 -23.45
C TRP A 235 6.62 -6.44 -22.70
N VAL A 236 6.25 -7.25 -21.67
CA VAL A 236 5.11 -7.01 -20.79
C VAL A 236 5.50 -7.37 -19.35
N GLY A 237 5.09 -6.55 -18.40
CA GLY A 237 5.31 -6.80 -16.98
C GLY A 237 6.62 -6.24 -16.45
N PHE A 238 7.76 -6.69 -16.94
CA PHE A 238 9.08 -6.17 -16.55
C PHE A 238 10.13 -6.39 -17.66
N HIS A 239 11.19 -5.60 -17.61
CA HIS A 239 12.30 -5.62 -18.56
C HIS A 239 13.64 -5.90 -17.85
N ALA A 240 14.64 -6.34 -18.62
CA ALA A 240 15.98 -6.62 -18.09
C ALA A 240 16.66 -5.42 -17.41
N ASP A 241 16.38 -4.21 -17.88
CA ASP A 241 16.91 -2.96 -17.33
C ASP A 241 16.01 -2.34 -16.25
N SER A 242 14.89 -3.01 -15.94
CA SER A 242 13.98 -2.56 -14.88
C SER A 242 14.62 -2.68 -13.49
N PRO A 243 14.45 -1.67 -12.61
CA PRO A 243 14.90 -1.75 -11.21
C PRO A 243 14.29 -2.94 -10.44
N TRP A 244 13.19 -3.52 -10.94
CA TRP A 244 12.50 -4.66 -10.30
C TRP A 244 12.82 -6.02 -10.92
N ARG A 245 13.78 -6.10 -11.85
CA ARG A 245 14.13 -7.36 -12.54
C ARG A 245 14.26 -8.55 -11.60
N GLU A 246 15.05 -8.37 -10.54
CA GLU A 246 15.31 -9.45 -9.57
C GLU A 246 14.05 -9.86 -8.80
N SER A 247 13.18 -8.89 -8.50
CA SER A 247 11.92 -9.13 -7.80
C SER A 247 10.96 -10.03 -8.58
N PHE A 248 11.04 -10.04 -9.92
CA PHE A 248 10.20 -10.86 -10.79
C PHE A 248 10.84 -12.19 -11.21
N THR A 249 11.95 -12.58 -10.59
CA THR A 249 12.51 -13.92 -10.80
C THR A 249 11.54 -14.97 -10.28
N VAL A 250 11.17 -15.92 -11.17
CA VAL A 250 10.27 -17.02 -10.81
C VAL A 250 11.01 -18.03 -9.92
N VAL A 251 10.38 -18.38 -8.81
CA VAL A 251 10.96 -19.30 -7.82
C VAL A 251 10.48 -20.74 -8.03
N GLY A 252 11.33 -21.72 -7.69
CA GLY A 252 10.94 -23.12 -7.64
C GLY A 252 10.05 -23.44 -6.42
N PHE A 253 9.63 -24.70 -6.30
CA PHE A 253 8.72 -25.18 -5.26
C PHE A 253 9.13 -24.78 -3.81
N LYS A 254 10.41 -24.94 -3.46
CA LYS A 254 10.93 -24.51 -2.15
C LYS A 254 10.76 -22.99 -1.93
N GLY A 255 11.00 -22.20 -2.99
CA GLY A 255 10.78 -20.76 -2.98
C GLY A 255 9.30 -20.40 -2.79
N MET A 256 8.38 -21.14 -3.44
CA MET A 256 6.94 -20.95 -3.25
C MET A 256 6.51 -21.22 -1.81
N LEU A 257 7.04 -22.25 -1.15
CA LEU A 257 6.78 -22.53 0.26
C LEU A 257 7.30 -21.41 1.17
N LYS A 258 8.54 -20.91 0.92
CA LYS A 258 9.09 -19.75 1.61
C LYS A 258 8.20 -18.52 1.42
N ASN A 259 7.79 -18.24 0.19
CA ASN A 259 6.91 -17.11 -0.14
C ASN A 259 5.53 -17.24 0.54
N GLY A 260 4.99 -18.46 0.64
CA GLY A 260 3.75 -18.75 1.38
C GLY A 260 3.89 -18.43 2.88
N PHE A 261 5.02 -18.78 3.49
CA PHE A 261 5.31 -18.39 4.87
C PHE A 261 5.44 -16.87 5.02
N VAL A 262 6.17 -16.23 4.11
CA VAL A 262 6.30 -14.75 4.09
C VAL A 262 4.94 -14.09 3.92
N LEU A 263 4.06 -14.59 3.04
CA LEU A 263 2.69 -14.08 2.88
C LEU A 263 1.88 -14.20 4.18
N ALA A 264 1.92 -15.36 4.82
CA ALA A 264 1.25 -15.57 6.11
C ALA A 264 1.77 -14.59 7.17
N TRP A 265 3.09 -14.38 7.22
CA TRP A 265 3.69 -13.37 8.08
C TRP A 265 3.18 -11.97 7.73
N ARG A 266 3.22 -11.54 6.45
CA ARG A 266 2.75 -10.21 6.02
C ARG A 266 1.27 -9.98 6.38
N ILE A 267 0.45 -11.00 6.35
CA ILE A 267 -0.96 -10.92 6.77
C ILE A 267 -1.09 -10.67 8.28
N ALA A 268 -0.25 -11.30 9.09
CA ALA A 268 -0.31 -11.22 10.56
C ALA A 268 0.57 -10.11 11.16
N ASP A 269 1.46 -9.53 10.37
CA ASP A 269 2.48 -8.58 10.78
C ASP A 269 1.91 -7.27 11.36
N TYR A 270 2.76 -6.51 12.03
CA TYR A 270 2.45 -5.19 12.60
C TYR A 270 1.18 -5.20 13.46
N GLY A 271 1.06 -6.19 14.35
CA GLY A 271 -0.07 -6.30 15.28
C GLY A 271 -1.37 -6.82 14.67
N ARG A 272 -1.45 -7.06 13.34
CA ARG A 272 -2.63 -7.69 12.70
C ARG A 272 -2.85 -9.12 13.14
N VAL A 273 -1.87 -9.77 13.79
CA VAL A 273 -2.04 -11.09 14.39
C VAL A 273 -3.28 -11.16 15.28
N PHE A 274 -3.59 -10.10 16.04
CA PHE A 274 -4.79 -10.05 16.88
C PHE A 274 -6.08 -10.03 16.04
N LEU A 275 -6.09 -9.28 14.93
CA LEU A 275 -7.19 -9.27 13.98
C LEU A 275 -7.38 -10.66 13.33
N VAL A 276 -6.29 -11.28 12.86
CA VAL A 276 -6.31 -12.58 12.19
C VAL A 276 -6.80 -13.66 13.15
N LEU A 277 -6.23 -13.78 14.36
CA LEU A 277 -6.59 -14.79 15.34
C LEU A 277 -8.04 -14.63 15.81
N THR A 278 -8.48 -13.40 16.11
CA THR A 278 -9.87 -13.16 16.52
C THR A 278 -10.84 -13.44 15.39
N THR A 279 -10.50 -13.08 14.14
CA THR A 279 -11.30 -13.42 12.96
C THR A 279 -11.41 -14.93 12.79
N PHE A 280 -10.30 -15.65 12.93
CA PHE A 280 -10.29 -17.12 12.86
C PHE A 280 -11.18 -17.75 13.95
N CYS A 281 -11.02 -17.33 15.22
CA CYS A 281 -11.83 -17.83 16.33
C CYS A 281 -13.33 -17.55 16.14
N LEU A 282 -13.69 -16.34 15.68
CA LEU A 282 -15.07 -15.98 15.40
C LEU A 282 -15.62 -16.78 14.20
N SER A 283 -14.81 -16.99 13.17
CA SER A 283 -15.18 -17.82 12.00
C SER A 283 -15.44 -19.26 12.39
N TYR A 284 -14.57 -19.84 13.22
CA TYR A 284 -14.75 -21.21 13.72
C TYR A 284 -16.07 -21.36 14.48
N ARG A 285 -16.35 -20.43 15.40
CA ARG A 285 -17.61 -20.43 16.17
C ARG A 285 -18.86 -20.21 15.31
N GLN A 286 -18.71 -19.52 14.20
CA GLN A 286 -19.81 -19.18 13.28
C GLN A 286 -19.72 -19.92 11.94
N PHE A 287 -19.02 -21.08 11.91
CA PHE A 287 -18.71 -21.80 10.67
C PHE A 287 -19.94 -22.05 9.79
N LYS A 288 -21.08 -22.42 10.39
CA LYS A 288 -22.34 -22.67 9.66
C LYS A 288 -22.90 -21.44 8.99
N SER A 289 -22.60 -20.24 9.48
CA SER A 289 -23.09 -18.96 8.97
C SER A 289 -22.09 -18.23 8.06
N LEU A 290 -20.87 -18.74 7.87
CA LEU A 290 -19.85 -18.11 7.03
C LEU A 290 -20.33 -17.87 5.60
N LYS A 291 -21.04 -18.85 5.01
CA LYS A 291 -21.61 -18.73 3.66
C LYS A 291 -22.62 -17.59 3.52
N SER A 292 -23.23 -17.17 4.63
CA SER A 292 -24.20 -16.06 4.65
C SER A 292 -23.53 -14.70 4.94
N ASN A 293 -22.26 -14.68 5.29
CA ASN A 293 -21.51 -13.43 5.50
C ASN A 293 -21.17 -12.80 4.15
N PRO A 294 -21.63 -11.57 3.86
CA PRO A 294 -21.45 -10.95 2.55
C PRO A 294 -19.99 -10.62 2.22
N PHE A 295 -19.10 -10.47 3.23
CA PHE A 295 -17.71 -10.10 3.03
C PHE A 295 -16.75 -11.31 3.01
N PHE A 296 -17.21 -12.51 3.37
CA PHE A 296 -16.38 -13.71 3.27
C PHE A 296 -15.89 -13.97 1.83
N PRO A 297 -16.76 -13.91 0.79
CA PRO A 297 -16.28 -14.04 -0.59
C PRO A 297 -15.25 -12.97 -0.98
N LEU A 298 -15.41 -11.72 -0.51
CA LEU A 298 -14.47 -10.65 -0.82
C LEU A 298 -13.07 -10.93 -0.27
N VAL A 299 -12.96 -11.44 0.96
CA VAL A 299 -11.67 -11.86 1.55
C VAL A 299 -11.02 -12.94 0.70
N VAL A 300 -11.78 -14.00 0.37
CA VAL A 300 -11.26 -15.14 -0.40
C VAL A 300 -10.83 -14.70 -1.79
N ILE A 301 -11.66 -13.95 -2.50
CA ILE A 301 -11.38 -13.47 -3.87
C ILE A 301 -10.15 -12.55 -3.87
N SER A 302 -10.10 -11.57 -2.96
CA SER A 302 -8.97 -10.64 -2.88
C SER A 302 -7.65 -11.36 -2.61
N LEU A 303 -7.66 -12.41 -1.78
CA LEU A 303 -6.47 -13.22 -1.53
C LEU A 303 -6.09 -14.07 -2.73
N LEU A 304 -7.06 -14.79 -3.33
CA LEU A 304 -6.80 -15.70 -4.46
C LEU A 304 -6.25 -14.97 -5.69
N ILE A 305 -6.71 -13.75 -5.96
CA ILE A 305 -6.20 -12.95 -7.09
C ILE A 305 -4.74 -12.51 -6.85
N GLN A 306 -4.36 -12.24 -5.60
CA GLN A 306 -3.00 -11.86 -5.24
C GLN A 306 -2.06 -13.05 -5.09
N LEU A 307 -2.60 -14.23 -4.80
CA LEU A 307 -1.81 -15.41 -4.43
C LEU A 307 -0.75 -15.82 -5.46
N PRO A 308 -1.04 -15.88 -6.80
CA PRO A 308 -0.03 -16.24 -7.78
C PRO A 308 1.16 -15.27 -7.77
N HIS A 309 0.89 -13.98 -7.67
CA HIS A 309 1.90 -12.93 -7.64
C HIS A 309 2.84 -13.08 -6.42
N PHE A 310 2.29 -13.33 -5.24
CA PHE A 310 3.09 -13.55 -4.04
C PHE A 310 3.86 -14.86 -4.05
N LEU A 311 3.29 -15.94 -4.58
CA LEU A 311 3.91 -17.26 -4.51
C LEU A 311 5.00 -17.46 -5.57
N LEU A 312 4.78 -16.94 -6.79
CA LEU A 312 5.62 -17.27 -7.94
C LEU A 312 6.90 -16.43 -8.03
N PHE A 313 6.93 -15.22 -7.47
CA PHE A 313 8.02 -14.27 -7.64
C PHE A 313 8.85 -14.05 -6.38
N GLN A 314 10.17 -13.88 -6.53
CA GLN A 314 11.12 -13.84 -5.42
C GLN A 314 10.95 -12.64 -4.49
N GLY A 315 10.73 -11.43 -5.05
CA GLY A 315 10.80 -10.16 -4.30
C GLY A 315 9.45 -9.46 -4.09
N VAL A 316 8.35 -10.03 -4.59
CA VAL A 316 7.05 -9.35 -4.62
C VAL A 316 6.24 -9.64 -3.37
N SER A 317 6.67 -9.09 -2.22
CA SER A 317 6.07 -9.41 -0.92
C SER A 317 5.72 -8.19 -0.06
N ALA A 318 5.49 -7.01 -0.67
CA ALA A 318 5.17 -5.81 0.09
C ALA A 318 3.74 -5.85 0.67
N HIS A 319 3.58 -5.45 1.94
CA HIS A 319 2.29 -5.42 2.64
C HIS A 319 1.24 -4.55 1.92
N ARG A 320 1.64 -3.43 1.30
CA ARG A 320 0.72 -2.52 0.61
C ARG A 320 -0.01 -3.17 -0.57
N TYR A 321 0.54 -4.25 -1.15
CA TYR A 321 -0.14 -5.00 -2.20
C TYR A 321 -1.42 -5.66 -1.69
N LEU A 322 -1.47 -5.93 -0.39
CA LEU A 322 -2.61 -6.56 0.29
C LEU A 322 -3.67 -5.55 0.79
N LEU A 323 -3.55 -4.24 0.50
CA LEU A 323 -4.51 -3.24 1.02
C LEU A 323 -5.99 -3.57 0.72
N PRO A 324 -6.39 -3.99 -0.51
CA PRO A 324 -7.76 -4.43 -0.76
C PRO A 324 -8.17 -5.66 0.08
N PHE A 325 -7.25 -6.60 0.28
CA PHE A 325 -7.47 -7.76 1.13
C PHE A 325 -7.57 -7.36 2.61
N PHE A 326 -6.73 -6.47 3.11
CA PHE A 326 -6.82 -5.99 4.49
C PHE A 326 -8.14 -5.27 4.75
N LEU A 327 -8.60 -4.43 3.83
CA LEU A 327 -9.93 -3.82 3.94
C LEU A 327 -11.03 -4.89 4.01
N ALA A 328 -10.99 -5.89 3.12
CA ALA A 328 -11.95 -6.99 3.12
C ALA A 328 -11.92 -7.77 4.46
N LEU A 329 -10.73 -8.01 5.02
CA LEU A 329 -10.53 -8.68 6.31
C LEU A 329 -11.13 -7.86 7.46
N HIS A 330 -10.94 -6.54 7.48
CA HIS A 330 -11.58 -5.66 8.47
C HIS A 330 -13.11 -5.72 8.39
N LEU A 331 -13.68 -5.63 7.19
CA LEU A 331 -15.13 -5.72 6.98
C LEU A 331 -15.68 -7.09 7.41
N PHE A 332 -14.98 -8.16 7.09
CA PHE A 332 -15.35 -9.51 7.46
C PHE A 332 -15.29 -9.72 8.97
N PHE A 333 -14.19 -9.32 9.62
CA PHE A 333 -14.05 -9.33 11.08
C PHE A 333 -15.20 -8.59 11.76
N PHE A 334 -15.49 -7.37 11.30
CA PHE A 334 -16.55 -6.54 11.86
C PHE A 334 -17.92 -7.21 11.77
N MET A 335 -18.24 -7.80 10.61
CA MET A 335 -19.50 -8.52 10.43
C MET A 335 -19.60 -9.72 11.38
N LEU A 336 -18.54 -10.51 11.49
CA LEU A 336 -18.49 -11.65 12.42
C LEU A 336 -18.67 -11.19 13.88
N LEU A 337 -17.99 -10.11 14.27
CA LEU A 337 -18.06 -9.59 15.64
C LEU A 337 -19.49 -9.12 15.97
N ILE A 338 -20.13 -8.39 15.08
CA ILE A 338 -21.49 -7.89 15.26
C ILE A 338 -22.50 -9.04 15.32
N GLN A 339 -22.40 -10.01 14.42
CA GLN A 339 -23.29 -11.16 14.32
C GLN A 339 -23.08 -12.20 15.45
N SER A 340 -21.94 -12.14 16.14
CA SER A 340 -21.66 -13.08 17.23
C SER A 340 -22.68 -12.93 18.37
N GLN A 341 -22.96 -14.05 19.07
CA GLN A 341 -23.82 -14.08 20.26
C GLN A 341 -23.08 -13.63 21.54
N LEU A 342 -21.91 -13.01 21.41
CA LEU A 342 -21.13 -12.53 22.53
C LEU A 342 -21.80 -11.32 23.18
N LYS A 343 -21.65 -11.19 24.51
CA LYS A 343 -22.10 -10.00 25.27
C LYS A 343 -21.37 -8.76 24.73
N THR A 344 -22.02 -7.61 24.73
CA THR A 344 -21.46 -6.33 24.24
C THR A 344 -20.11 -6.01 24.86
N LYS A 345 -19.96 -6.23 26.17
CA LYS A 345 -18.67 -6.03 26.89
C LYS A 345 -17.53 -6.86 26.26
N VAL A 346 -17.79 -8.12 25.93
CA VAL A 346 -16.80 -9.02 25.29
C VAL A 346 -16.48 -8.55 23.88
N LYS A 347 -17.49 -8.15 23.08
CA LYS A 347 -17.27 -7.57 21.75
C LYS A 347 -16.38 -6.31 21.81
N SER A 348 -16.64 -5.41 22.78
CA SER A 348 -15.82 -4.23 22.99
C SER A 348 -14.39 -4.55 23.41
N MET A 349 -14.20 -5.59 24.25
CA MET A 349 -12.86 -6.07 24.64
C MET A 349 -12.07 -6.62 23.44
N ILE A 350 -12.72 -7.44 22.61
CA ILE A 350 -12.10 -7.99 21.40
C ILE A 350 -11.71 -6.85 20.46
N LEU A 351 -12.63 -5.91 20.21
CA LEU A 351 -12.35 -4.74 19.38
C LEU A 351 -11.19 -3.90 19.94
N GLY A 352 -11.18 -3.65 21.25
CA GLY A 352 -10.10 -2.93 21.92
C GLY A 352 -8.75 -3.64 21.77
N LEU A 353 -8.70 -4.96 21.94
CA LEU A 353 -7.48 -5.76 21.74
C LEU A 353 -6.95 -5.63 20.30
N VAL A 354 -7.83 -5.78 19.31
CA VAL A 354 -7.46 -5.65 17.90
C VAL A 354 -6.96 -4.23 17.61
N MET A 355 -7.65 -3.20 18.11
CA MET A 355 -7.24 -1.81 17.93
C MET A 355 -5.89 -1.52 18.58
N LEU A 356 -5.62 -2.01 19.78
CA LEU A 356 -4.33 -1.87 20.46
C LEU A 356 -3.22 -2.59 19.68
N GLY A 357 -3.49 -3.79 19.17
CA GLY A 357 -2.56 -4.51 18.31
C GLY A 357 -2.17 -3.71 17.08
N LEU A 358 -3.15 -3.23 16.31
CA LEU A 358 -2.92 -2.42 15.11
C LEU A 358 -2.21 -1.09 15.44
N ALA A 359 -2.65 -0.39 16.48
CA ALA A 359 -2.03 0.87 16.89
C ALA A 359 -0.54 0.66 17.27
N SER A 360 -0.23 -0.41 18.01
CA SER A 360 1.15 -0.74 18.39
C SER A 360 2.04 -1.02 17.18
N GLY A 361 1.52 -1.67 16.15
CA GLY A 361 2.25 -2.07 14.95
C GLY A 361 2.85 -0.88 14.18
N ASN A 362 2.32 0.33 14.36
CA ASN A 362 2.86 1.54 13.75
C ASN A 362 4.26 1.94 14.27
N PHE A 363 4.69 1.34 15.38
CA PHE A 363 5.96 1.65 16.05
C PHE A 363 6.95 0.48 16.03
N TRP A 364 6.59 -0.64 15.38
CA TRP A 364 7.46 -1.80 15.37
C TRP A 364 8.66 -1.57 14.46
N VAL A 365 9.84 -1.76 15.02
CA VAL A 365 11.13 -1.76 14.33
C VAL A 365 11.77 -3.11 14.57
N TYR A 366 12.10 -3.82 13.50
CA TYR A 366 12.70 -5.14 13.59
C TYR A 366 14.20 -5.06 13.93
N PRO A 367 14.75 -6.11 14.55
CA PRO A 367 16.18 -6.20 14.76
C PRO A 367 16.95 -6.11 13.45
N MET A 368 18.18 -5.61 13.54
CA MET A 368 19.11 -5.56 12.42
C MET A 368 19.26 -6.96 11.81
N GLY A 369 19.18 -7.05 10.49
CA GLY A 369 19.23 -8.33 9.77
C GLY A 369 17.89 -8.94 9.44
N VAL A 370 16.78 -8.43 9.98
CA VAL A 370 15.44 -8.84 9.61
C VAL A 370 14.83 -7.81 8.65
N SER A 371 14.58 -8.22 7.42
CA SER A 371 13.97 -7.35 6.40
C SER A 371 12.59 -6.87 6.82
N GLN A 372 12.39 -5.56 6.82
CA GLN A 372 11.13 -4.91 7.19
C GLN A 372 10.52 -4.19 5.98
N GLY A 373 9.20 -4.21 5.87
CA GLY A 373 8.47 -3.39 4.90
C GLY A 373 8.33 -1.96 5.41
N TRP A 374 9.37 -1.16 5.21
CA TRP A 374 9.48 0.19 5.78
C TRP A 374 8.44 1.18 5.28
N ASP A 375 7.91 0.99 4.08
CA ASP A 375 6.81 1.77 3.52
C ASP A 375 5.44 1.39 4.08
N SER A 376 5.39 0.39 4.94
CA SER A 376 4.15 -0.19 5.46
C SER A 376 3.78 0.30 6.86
N THR A 377 4.59 1.16 7.46
CA THR A 377 4.31 1.79 8.76
C THR A 377 4.99 3.15 8.87
N PRO A 378 4.49 4.08 9.72
CA PRO A 378 5.18 5.33 10.03
C PRO A 378 6.51 5.16 10.78
N ALA A 379 6.90 3.94 11.18
CA ALA A 379 8.16 3.69 11.90
C ALA A 379 9.41 4.14 11.12
N HIS A 380 9.31 4.34 9.81
CA HIS A 380 10.40 4.89 8.98
C HIS A 380 10.61 6.42 9.14
N TRP A 381 9.70 7.18 9.72
CA TRP A 381 9.78 8.65 9.77
C TRP A 381 11.08 9.21 10.35
N PRO A 382 11.67 8.63 11.42
CA PRO A 382 12.95 9.13 11.95
C PRO A 382 14.09 9.10 10.93
N HIS A 383 14.02 8.22 9.92
CA HIS A 383 14.99 8.13 8.83
C HIS A 383 15.20 9.46 8.10
N PHE A 384 14.13 10.21 7.82
CA PHE A 384 14.23 11.48 7.09
C PHE A 384 15.10 12.52 7.84
N ALA A 385 14.96 12.59 9.16
CA ALA A 385 15.78 13.49 9.97
C ALA A 385 17.25 13.04 10.00
N ILE A 386 17.49 11.73 10.23
CA ILE A 386 18.84 11.15 10.25
C ILE A 386 19.51 11.34 8.88
N ARG A 387 18.80 11.04 7.79
CA ARG A 387 19.27 11.22 6.41
C ARG A 387 19.74 12.67 6.16
N LYS A 388 18.93 13.65 6.57
CA LYS A 388 19.30 15.06 6.44
C LYS A 388 20.59 15.41 7.18
N GLU A 389 20.77 14.86 8.37
CA GLU A 389 21.99 15.07 9.16
C GLU A 389 23.23 14.43 8.49
N VAL A 390 23.09 13.23 7.89
CA VAL A 390 24.17 12.59 7.11
C VAL A 390 24.57 13.46 5.91
N ILE A 391 23.60 13.94 5.14
CA ILE A 391 23.85 14.80 3.97
C ILE A 391 24.53 16.10 4.40
N ASN A 392 24.03 16.74 5.46
CA ASN A 392 24.64 17.96 5.99
C ASN A 392 26.08 17.74 6.46
N TYR A 393 26.36 16.61 7.09
CA TYR A 393 27.72 16.25 7.51
C TYR A 393 28.64 16.09 6.30
N LEU A 394 28.20 15.36 5.27
CA LEU A 394 28.98 15.18 4.04
C LEU A 394 29.29 16.52 3.35
N ASP A 395 28.27 17.39 3.25
CA ASP A 395 28.43 18.76 2.67
C ASP A 395 29.43 19.61 3.49
N GLN A 396 29.37 19.56 4.83
CA GLN A 396 30.28 20.28 5.72
C GLN A 396 31.73 19.76 5.64
N GLN A 397 31.91 18.46 5.40
CA GLN A 397 33.22 17.86 5.24
C GLN A 397 33.75 17.95 3.80
N GLY A 398 32.97 18.51 2.86
CA GLY A 398 33.34 18.59 1.45
C GLY A 398 33.44 17.21 0.77
N ILE A 399 32.71 16.20 1.28
CA ILE A 399 32.70 14.84 0.73
C ILE A 399 31.64 14.77 -0.37
N PRO A 400 32.00 14.53 -1.65
CA PRO A 400 31.03 14.40 -2.72
C PRO A 400 30.11 13.18 -2.50
N LEU A 401 28.79 13.34 -2.73
CA LEU A 401 27.84 12.24 -2.53
C LEU A 401 28.12 11.04 -3.45
N GLU A 402 28.67 11.30 -4.64
CA GLU A 402 29.05 10.27 -5.61
C GLU A 402 30.18 9.37 -5.12
N SER A 403 31.00 9.81 -4.16
CA SER A 403 32.04 8.99 -3.52
C SER A 403 31.48 8.07 -2.43
N VAL A 404 30.23 8.26 -2.04
CA VAL A 404 29.56 7.51 -0.97
C VAL A 404 28.66 6.43 -1.55
N GLY A 405 29.04 5.18 -1.32
CA GLY A 405 28.22 4.02 -1.71
C GLY A 405 27.06 3.79 -0.77
N THR A 406 25.93 3.38 -1.32
CA THR A 406 24.74 3.01 -0.53
C THR A 406 23.84 2.04 -1.29
N THR A 407 22.74 1.61 -0.67
CA THR A 407 21.72 0.77 -1.31
C THR A 407 20.36 1.49 -1.37
N PHE A 408 19.38 0.84 -1.98
CA PHE A 408 18.00 1.34 -1.97
C PHE A 408 17.51 1.59 -0.52
N PRO A 409 16.82 2.69 -0.24
CA PRO A 409 16.19 3.64 -1.17
C PRO A 409 17.05 4.89 -1.49
N GLU A 410 18.31 4.95 -1.12
CA GLU A 410 19.10 6.17 -1.21
C GLU A 410 20.00 6.29 -2.45
N ILE A 411 20.05 5.28 -3.32
CA ILE A 411 20.82 5.34 -4.58
C ILE A 411 20.31 6.42 -5.53
N GLY A 412 21.21 7.16 -6.14
CA GLY A 412 20.94 8.12 -7.21
C GLY A 412 20.65 9.54 -6.73
N PRO A 413 20.33 10.43 -7.67
CA PRO A 413 20.20 11.87 -7.43
C PRO A 413 19.21 12.26 -6.34
N LEU A 414 19.56 13.26 -5.53
CA LEU A 414 18.72 13.72 -4.43
C LEU A 414 17.39 14.29 -4.92
N HIS A 415 17.35 14.94 -6.08
CA HIS A 415 16.13 15.55 -6.63
C HIS A 415 15.01 14.53 -6.87
N TRP A 416 15.32 13.24 -7.06
CA TRP A 416 14.28 12.20 -7.20
C TRP A 416 13.45 12.03 -5.94
N ARG A 417 14.01 12.37 -4.77
CA ARG A 417 13.35 12.22 -3.47
C ARG A 417 12.86 13.54 -2.92
N ASP A 418 13.73 14.57 -3.01
CA ASP A 418 13.54 15.82 -2.31
C ASP A 418 12.88 16.90 -3.19
N LEU A 419 12.76 16.67 -4.52
CA LEU A 419 12.29 17.64 -5.51
C LEU A 419 13.04 18.99 -5.40
N ASN A 420 14.32 18.95 -5.05
CA ASN A 420 15.21 20.09 -4.96
C ASN A 420 16.06 20.22 -6.24
N ALA A 421 16.89 21.27 -6.31
CA ALA A 421 17.75 21.52 -7.48
C ALA A 421 19.01 20.63 -7.51
N ARG A 422 19.26 19.78 -6.51
CA ARG A 422 20.47 18.95 -6.41
C ARG A 422 20.40 17.77 -7.38
N GLN A 423 21.34 17.73 -8.33
CA GLN A 423 21.47 16.62 -9.29
C GLN A 423 22.48 15.56 -8.81
N ASP A 424 23.31 15.90 -7.82
CA ASP A 424 24.22 14.98 -7.15
C ASP A 424 23.48 13.95 -6.27
N GLY A 425 24.11 12.84 -5.99
CA GLY A 425 23.48 11.78 -5.20
C GLY A 425 24.42 10.61 -4.89
N PHE A 426 23.92 9.68 -4.11
CA PHE A 426 24.70 8.53 -3.67
C PHE A 426 24.88 7.50 -4.79
N SER A 427 26.10 6.93 -4.83
CA SER A 427 26.45 5.84 -5.75
C SER A 427 25.91 4.49 -5.26
N PRO A 428 25.69 3.53 -6.18
CA PRO A 428 25.46 2.14 -5.78
C PRO A 428 26.60 1.59 -4.93
N LEU A 429 26.26 0.71 -3.98
CA LEU A 429 27.25 0.06 -3.12
C LEU A 429 28.28 -0.73 -3.94
N ASN A 430 29.55 -0.36 -3.78
CA ASN A 430 30.71 -1.08 -4.28
C ASN A 430 31.86 -0.96 -3.28
N LEU A 431 32.02 -1.93 -2.40
CA LEU A 431 33.01 -1.90 -1.33
C LEU A 431 34.46 -1.85 -1.83
N ALA A 432 34.70 -2.24 -3.09
CA ALA A 432 36.03 -2.12 -3.71
C ALA A 432 36.36 -0.69 -4.14
N GLN A 433 35.38 0.09 -4.56
CA GLN A 433 35.54 1.42 -5.17
C GLN A 433 35.14 2.58 -4.27
N ASN A 434 34.08 2.42 -3.46
CA ASN A 434 33.61 3.51 -2.61
C ASN A 434 34.64 3.85 -1.51
N GLU A 435 34.88 5.13 -1.30
CA GLU A 435 35.69 5.62 -0.17
C GLU A 435 34.88 5.67 1.12
N TYR A 436 33.58 6.00 0.99
CA TYR A 436 32.63 6.02 2.09
C TYR A 436 31.44 5.12 1.79
N VAL A 437 30.80 4.59 2.84
CA VAL A 437 29.54 3.84 2.74
C VAL A 437 28.53 4.40 3.73
N TYR A 438 27.36 4.80 3.21
CA TYR A 438 26.20 5.20 4.00
C TYR A 438 25.30 3.98 4.22
N TYR A 439 25.29 3.47 5.44
CA TYR A 439 24.44 2.39 5.90
C TYR A 439 23.30 2.93 6.77
N SER A 440 22.10 2.44 6.58
CA SER A 440 20.96 2.66 7.48
C SER A 440 20.17 1.36 7.67
N SER A 441 19.65 1.15 8.88
CA SER A 441 18.80 -0.02 9.19
C SER A 441 17.52 -0.11 8.34
N VAL A 442 17.11 0.97 7.64
CA VAL A 442 16.01 0.93 6.68
C VAL A 442 16.39 0.33 5.32
N MET A 443 17.67 0.07 5.08
CA MET A 443 18.18 -0.45 3.81
C MET A 443 18.22 -1.98 3.87
N ASN A 444 17.31 -2.64 3.16
CA ASN A 444 17.20 -4.10 3.17
C ASN A 444 18.20 -4.81 2.26
N ASP A 445 18.88 -4.08 1.35
CA ASP A 445 19.68 -4.66 0.27
C ASP A 445 21.18 -4.82 0.64
N PHE A 446 21.58 -4.46 1.86
CA PHE A 446 22.88 -4.85 2.36
C PHE A 446 22.88 -6.34 2.69
N SER A 447 23.78 -7.11 2.08
CA SER A 447 23.97 -8.52 2.44
C SER A 447 24.49 -8.68 3.87
N ASP A 448 24.38 -9.88 4.44
CA ASP A 448 24.95 -10.17 5.76
C ASP A 448 26.46 -10.04 5.74
N GLU A 449 27.11 -10.43 4.63
CA GLU A 449 28.52 -10.32 4.38
C GLU A 449 28.99 -8.87 4.30
N ASP A 450 28.26 -8.01 3.57
CA ASP A 450 28.58 -6.58 3.47
C ASP A 450 28.48 -5.91 4.84
N ARG A 451 27.41 -6.19 5.58
CA ARG A 451 27.24 -5.66 6.95
C ARG A 451 28.38 -6.09 7.87
N LYS A 452 28.71 -7.38 7.85
CA LYS A 452 29.83 -7.91 8.66
C LYS A 452 31.12 -7.20 8.31
N LEU A 453 31.44 -7.07 7.01
CA LEU A 453 32.67 -6.40 6.55
C LEU A 453 32.73 -4.93 7.00
N LEU A 454 31.60 -4.19 6.85
CA LEU A 454 31.53 -2.79 7.25
C LEU A 454 31.73 -2.62 8.76
N PHE A 455 31.04 -3.39 9.59
CA PHE A 455 31.14 -3.25 11.05
C PHE A 455 32.41 -3.79 11.65
N GLU A 456 33.13 -4.74 11.01
CA GLU A 456 34.36 -5.32 11.51
C GLU A 456 35.62 -4.60 10.99
N LYS A 457 35.61 -4.06 9.76
CA LYS A 457 36.81 -3.58 9.09
C LYS A 457 36.80 -2.11 8.71
N TRP A 458 35.61 -1.47 8.58
CA TRP A 458 35.56 -0.07 8.20
C TRP A 458 35.44 0.85 9.42
N THR A 459 35.95 2.08 9.28
CA THR A 459 35.95 3.06 10.37
C THR A 459 34.63 3.83 10.38
N PRO A 460 33.81 3.76 11.46
CA PRO A 460 32.63 4.59 11.58
C PRO A 460 33.03 6.04 11.84
N VAL A 461 32.64 6.94 10.94
CA VAL A 461 32.93 8.39 11.06
C VAL A 461 31.74 9.18 11.59
N LEU A 462 30.52 8.67 11.40
CA LEU A 462 29.30 9.24 11.97
C LEU A 462 28.33 8.10 12.27
N THR A 463 27.80 8.07 13.50
CA THR A 463 26.76 7.10 13.89
C THR A 463 25.64 7.81 14.61
N MET A 464 24.40 7.53 14.18
CA MET A 464 23.19 8.09 14.75
C MET A 464 22.17 7.02 15.03
N LYS A 465 21.41 7.21 16.12
CA LYS A 465 20.28 6.34 16.49
C LYS A 465 19.07 7.18 16.86
N LYS A 466 17.90 6.83 16.36
CA LYS A 466 16.64 7.53 16.66
C LYS A 466 15.46 6.58 16.53
N ALA A 467 14.69 6.45 17.60
CA ALA A 467 13.45 5.65 17.64
C ALA A 467 13.62 4.23 17.05
N GLY A 468 14.68 3.52 17.44
CA GLY A 468 14.99 2.16 16.98
C GLY A 468 15.74 2.08 15.66
N LEU A 469 15.79 3.15 14.86
CA LEU A 469 16.60 3.20 13.65
C LEU A 469 18.07 3.51 13.98
N SER A 470 18.97 2.89 13.24
CA SER A 470 20.40 3.17 13.30
C SER A 470 20.96 3.48 11.91
N THR A 471 21.90 4.41 11.87
CA THR A 471 22.59 4.82 10.65
C THR A 471 24.04 5.02 10.96
N THR A 472 24.92 4.58 10.07
CA THR A 472 26.36 4.76 10.19
C THR A 472 26.96 5.12 8.83
N LEU A 473 27.76 6.17 8.81
CA LEU A 473 28.64 6.50 7.69
C LEU A 473 30.01 5.87 8.01
N PHE A 474 30.45 4.98 7.16
CA PHE A 474 31.75 4.32 7.26
C PHE A 474 32.72 4.93 6.27
N LYS A 475 34.02 4.99 6.68
CA LYS A 475 35.14 5.33 5.83
C LYS A 475 36.00 4.08 5.60
N LYS A 476 36.45 3.91 4.38
CA LYS A 476 37.36 2.82 4.01
C LYS A 476 38.66 2.90 4.81
N PRO A 477 39.23 1.78 5.28
CA PRO A 477 40.48 1.72 6.00
C PRO A 477 41.64 2.32 5.20
#